data_c45e54eb2e9203f9bc7bcd3d6c736327
#
_entry.id   c45e54eb2e9203f9bc7bcd3d6c736327
#
_cell.length_a   1.000
_cell.length_b   1.000
_cell.length_c   1.000
_cell.angle_alpha   90.00
_cell.angle_beta   90.00
_cell.angle_gamma   90.00
#
_symmetry.space_group_name_H-M   'P 1'
#
loop_
_entity.id
_entity.type
_entity.pdbx_description
1 polymer ?
#
loop_
_entity_poly.entity_id
_entity_poly.type
_entity_poly.pdbx_seq_one_letter_code
_entity_poly.pdbx_strand_id
1 'polypeptide(L)'
;MKKILSILFLLGTLSAQSSSFKSFDVVIYPEYYFDGIMAEIDGEVKDESLPLNLEISVPANTDSVFYVGGTAESEAEVKHLSVLKSKNRSLIQVSVVDSKFRLFVFYPIEKNGTSRSGNFNLEINSDVEDAHVIIQEPLIAENFSFSEKDAETFQDQHGLNFKRIHLHDFRANTNKAISFSYENPTGGISINALQTM
;
A
#
# COMPACT_ATOMS: atom_id res chain seq x y z
N MET A 1 57.20 -2.30 -35.06
CA MET A 1 56.59 -1.42 -34.10
C MET A 1 55.17 -1.98 -33.81
N LYS A 2 54.98 -2.72 -32.70
CA LYS A 2 53.69 -3.30 -32.30
C LYS A 2 53.00 -2.31 -31.38
N LYS A 3 51.84 -1.79 -31.79
CA LYS A 3 50.98 -0.96 -30.93
C LYS A 3 50.15 -1.88 -30.05
N ILE A 4 50.41 -1.86 -28.75
CA ILE A 4 49.59 -2.53 -27.72
C ILE A 4 48.42 -1.60 -27.41
N LEU A 5 47.21 -2.03 -27.76
CA LEU A 5 45.97 -1.34 -27.43
C LEU A 5 45.52 -1.81 -26.05
N SER A 6 45.76 -1.00 -25.02
CA SER A 6 45.23 -1.25 -23.65
C SER A 6 43.74 -0.91 -23.60
N ILE A 7 42.89 -1.93 -23.53
CA ILE A 7 41.47 -1.79 -23.24
C ILE A 7 41.34 -1.70 -21.74
N LEU A 8 41.02 -0.50 -21.25
CA LEU A 8 40.71 -0.25 -19.86
C LEU A 8 39.23 -0.69 -19.60
N PHE A 9 39.05 -1.84 -18.99
CA PHE A 9 37.72 -2.28 -18.52
C PHE A 9 37.35 -1.45 -17.28
N LEU A 10 36.47 -0.48 -17.46
CA LEU A 10 35.81 0.20 -16.34
C LEU A 10 34.75 -0.77 -15.74
N LEU A 11 35.15 -1.51 -14.71
CA LEU A 11 34.20 -2.23 -13.85
C LEU A 11 33.45 -1.19 -13.03
N GLY A 12 32.29 -0.76 -13.55
CA GLY A 12 31.33 -0.03 -12.76
C GLY A 12 30.80 -0.96 -11.65
N THR A 13 31.15 -0.68 -10.40
CA THR A 13 30.52 -1.32 -9.26
C THR A 13 29.06 -0.84 -9.24
N LEU A 14 28.12 -1.68 -9.68
CA LEU A 14 26.71 -1.51 -9.36
C LEU A 14 26.61 -1.69 -7.84
N SER A 15 26.58 -0.60 -7.11
CA SER A 15 26.14 -0.61 -5.71
C SER A 15 24.68 -1.03 -5.72
N ALA A 16 24.39 -2.25 -5.33
CA ALA A 16 23.03 -2.65 -5.01
C ALA A 16 22.58 -1.75 -3.85
N GLN A 17 21.68 -0.82 -4.13
CA GLN A 17 21.11 0.06 -3.12
C GLN A 17 20.23 -0.83 -2.23
N SER A 18 20.65 -1.04 -0.98
CA SER A 18 19.88 -1.85 -0.05
C SER A 18 18.58 -1.13 0.30
N SER A 19 17.46 -1.87 0.28
CA SER A 19 16.17 -1.37 0.75
C SER A 19 16.28 -0.77 2.14
N SER A 20 15.61 0.36 2.37
CA SER A 20 15.47 0.97 3.70
C SER A 20 14.48 0.22 4.60
N PHE A 21 13.72 -0.72 4.04
CA PHE A 21 12.66 -1.44 4.74
C PHE A 21 13.06 -2.87 5.09
N LYS A 22 12.55 -3.36 6.23
CA LYS A 22 12.50 -4.77 6.60
C LYS A 22 11.21 -5.42 6.10
N SER A 23 10.10 -4.66 6.12
CA SER A 23 8.79 -5.06 5.57
C SER A 23 8.00 -3.83 5.13
N PHE A 24 7.12 -4.02 4.15
CA PHE A 24 6.22 -2.98 3.66
C PHE A 24 4.95 -3.63 3.10
N ASP A 25 3.83 -3.41 3.77
CA ASP A 25 2.55 -4.02 3.44
C ASP A 25 1.49 -2.95 3.19
N VAL A 26 0.66 -3.16 2.19
CA VAL A 26 -0.54 -2.36 1.93
C VAL A 26 -1.75 -3.28 2.01
N VAL A 27 -2.68 -3.01 2.92
CA VAL A 27 -3.92 -3.78 3.06
C VAL A 27 -5.11 -2.89 2.71
N ILE A 28 -5.91 -3.30 1.74
CA ILE A 28 -7.07 -2.55 1.24
C ILE A 28 -8.34 -3.20 1.78
N TYR A 29 -9.19 -2.41 2.41
CA TYR A 29 -10.45 -2.81 3.02
C TYR A 29 -11.62 -2.05 2.37
N PRO A 30 -12.26 -2.58 1.29
CA PRO A 30 -13.42 -1.95 0.68
C PRO A 30 -14.68 -2.20 1.53
N GLU A 31 -15.45 -1.17 1.83
CA GLU A 31 -16.72 -1.21 2.58
C GLU A 31 -16.67 -2.14 3.82
N TYR A 32 -15.51 -2.11 4.55
CA TYR A 32 -15.38 -2.95 5.74
C TYR A 32 -15.91 -2.25 7.00
N TYR A 33 -15.31 -1.12 7.39
CA TYR A 33 -15.69 -0.35 8.59
C TYR A 33 -16.68 0.78 8.29
N PHE A 34 -16.67 1.30 7.05
CA PHE A 34 -17.50 2.43 6.63
C PHE A 34 -17.80 2.30 5.15
N ASP A 35 -18.68 3.17 4.66
CA ASP A 35 -19.10 3.23 3.27
C ASP A 35 -18.03 3.92 2.39
N GLY A 36 -16.91 3.24 2.17
CA GLY A 36 -15.74 3.71 1.44
C GLY A 36 -14.61 2.68 1.46
N ILE A 37 -13.40 3.12 1.17
CA ILE A 37 -12.20 2.29 1.16
C ILE A 37 -11.21 2.82 2.20
N MET A 38 -10.70 1.94 3.05
CA MET A 38 -9.54 2.19 3.89
C MET A 38 -8.36 1.41 3.31
N ALA A 39 -7.23 2.08 3.06
CA ALA A 39 -5.96 1.40 2.86
C ALA A 39 -5.09 1.62 4.10
N GLU A 40 -4.60 0.52 4.65
CA GLU A 40 -3.64 0.48 5.74
C GLU A 40 -2.26 0.19 5.15
N ILE A 41 -1.28 1.04 5.44
CA ILE A 41 0.09 0.89 4.98
C ILE A 41 0.95 0.69 6.22
N ASP A 42 1.49 -0.50 6.38
CA ASP A 42 2.41 -0.86 7.46
C ASP A 42 3.83 -0.90 6.94
N GLY A 43 4.76 -0.29 7.66
CA GLY A 43 6.18 -0.34 7.33
C GLY A 43 7.06 -0.60 8.56
N GLU A 44 8.07 -1.44 8.38
CA GLU A 44 9.19 -1.57 9.31
C GLU A 44 10.47 -1.11 8.61
N VAL A 45 11.02 0.00 9.10
CA VAL A 45 12.24 0.63 8.58
C VAL A 45 13.46 0.07 9.31
N LYS A 46 14.56 -0.13 8.58
CA LYS A 46 15.85 -0.50 9.17
C LYS A 46 16.39 0.65 10.02
N ASP A 47 16.92 0.36 11.21
CA ASP A 47 17.35 1.38 12.17
C ASP A 47 18.41 2.33 11.58
N GLU A 48 19.31 1.80 10.74
CA GLU A 48 20.34 2.58 10.03
C GLU A 48 19.79 3.52 8.96
N SER A 49 18.53 3.36 8.58
CA SER A 49 17.84 4.21 7.60
C SER A 49 17.01 5.33 8.23
N LEU A 50 16.92 5.36 9.56
CA LEU A 50 16.16 6.39 10.29
C LEU A 50 16.98 7.67 10.53
N PRO A 51 16.36 8.88 10.45
CA PRO A 51 14.98 9.13 10.06
C PRO A 51 14.78 8.99 8.54
N LEU A 52 13.64 8.44 8.10
CA LEU A 52 13.32 8.23 6.69
C LEU A 52 12.22 9.19 6.23
N ASN A 53 12.49 10.00 5.20
CA ASN A 53 11.48 10.87 4.61
C ASN A 53 10.81 10.17 3.44
N LEU A 54 9.53 9.85 3.62
CA LEU A 54 8.74 9.15 2.64
C LEU A 54 7.79 10.08 1.89
N GLU A 55 7.68 9.84 0.58
CA GLU A 55 6.61 10.32 -0.28
C GLU A 55 5.85 9.12 -0.79
N ILE A 56 4.55 9.06 -0.51
CA ILE A 56 3.70 7.94 -0.92
C ILE A 56 2.51 8.49 -1.71
N SER A 57 2.25 7.92 -2.88
CA SER A 57 1.05 8.25 -3.66
C SER A 57 -0.20 7.77 -2.95
N VAL A 58 -1.25 8.57 -3.04
CA VAL A 58 -2.60 8.24 -2.54
C VAL A 58 -3.63 8.53 -3.62
N PRO A 59 -4.81 7.90 -3.59
CA PRO A 59 -5.89 8.20 -4.53
C PRO A 59 -6.23 9.69 -4.59
N ALA A 60 -6.55 10.19 -5.80
CA ALA A 60 -6.80 11.62 -6.01
C ALA A 60 -7.97 12.17 -5.19
N ASN A 61 -8.93 11.31 -4.87
CA ASN A 61 -10.13 11.59 -4.08
C ASN A 61 -9.97 11.21 -2.58
N THR A 62 -8.73 11.09 -2.09
CA THR A 62 -8.47 10.82 -0.67
C THR A 62 -9.09 11.90 0.21
N ASP A 63 -9.87 11.47 1.20
CA ASP A 63 -10.56 12.32 2.17
C ASP A 63 -9.64 12.67 3.35
N SER A 64 -8.96 11.65 3.91
CA SER A 64 -8.08 11.84 5.05
C SER A 64 -6.98 10.80 5.11
N VAL A 65 -5.86 11.18 5.74
CA VAL A 65 -4.74 10.29 6.01
C VAL A 65 -4.27 10.49 7.45
N PHE A 66 -4.09 9.40 8.17
CA PHE A 66 -3.55 9.40 9.53
C PHE A 66 -2.26 8.58 9.57
N TYR A 67 -1.25 9.15 10.20
CA TYR A 67 -0.01 8.48 10.54
C TYR A 67 -0.04 8.06 11.99
N VAL A 68 0.39 6.84 12.25
CA VAL A 68 0.59 6.28 13.59
C VAL A 68 2.04 5.83 13.69
N GLY A 69 2.82 6.48 14.53
CA GLY A 69 4.22 6.13 14.82
C GLY A 69 4.37 5.59 16.23
N GLY A 70 5.52 4.95 16.47
CA GLY A 70 5.89 4.45 17.77
C GLY A 70 5.80 2.93 17.89
N THR A 71 6.49 2.40 18.91
CA THR A 71 6.42 0.99 19.30
C THR A 71 5.23 0.77 20.24
N ALA A 72 4.80 -0.49 20.42
CA ALA A 72 3.71 -0.85 21.34
C ALA A 72 3.96 -0.43 22.82
N GLU A 73 5.20 -0.05 23.17
CA GLU A 73 5.61 0.39 24.51
C GLU A 73 5.52 1.91 24.70
N SER A 74 5.39 2.68 23.61
CA SER A 74 5.17 4.13 23.64
C SER A 74 3.70 4.47 23.34
N GLU A 75 3.19 5.56 23.89
CA GLU A 75 1.90 6.09 23.47
C GLU A 75 2.00 6.41 21.97
N ALA A 76 1.20 5.69 21.17
CA ALA A 76 1.22 5.85 19.72
C ALA A 76 0.81 7.29 19.36
N GLU A 77 1.68 8.00 18.67
CA GLU A 77 1.36 9.34 18.19
C GLU A 77 0.53 9.25 16.91
N VAL A 78 -0.69 9.78 16.95
CA VAL A 78 -1.57 9.85 15.78
C VAL A 78 -1.51 11.25 15.19
N LYS A 79 -1.08 11.36 13.93
CA LYS A 79 -1.00 12.64 13.19
C LYS A 79 -1.90 12.60 11.96
N HIS A 80 -2.70 13.63 11.77
CA HIS A 80 -3.37 13.86 10.49
C HIS A 80 -2.37 14.45 9.49
N LEU A 81 -2.27 13.82 8.30
CA LEU A 81 -1.38 14.28 7.23
C LEU A 81 -2.16 15.02 6.15
N SER A 82 -1.54 16.09 5.64
CA SER A 82 -2.08 16.83 4.51
C SER A 82 -1.79 16.10 3.19
N VAL A 83 -2.82 15.97 2.34
CA VAL A 83 -2.66 15.44 0.98
C VAL A 83 -2.21 16.56 0.06
N LEU A 84 -1.04 16.42 -0.53
CA LEU A 84 -0.48 17.34 -1.52
C LEU A 84 -1.04 16.96 -2.91
N LYS A 85 -1.86 17.84 -3.48
CA LYS A 85 -2.50 17.62 -4.78
C LYS A 85 -1.79 18.41 -5.87
N SER A 86 -1.42 17.73 -6.95
CA SER A 86 -0.96 18.34 -8.21
C SER A 86 -1.89 17.94 -9.35
N LYS A 87 -1.66 18.43 -10.58
CA LYS A 87 -2.54 18.14 -11.73
C LYS A 87 -2.75 16.64 -11.99
N ASN A 88 -1.73 15.81 -11.75
CA ASN A 88 -1.75 14.40 -12.14
C ASN A 88 -1.41 13.46 -10.98
N ARG A 89 -1.19 13.97 -9.77
CA ARG A 89 -0.70 13.18 -8.65
C ARG A 89 -1.21 13.74 -7.32
N SER A 90 -1.61 12.85 -6.44
CA SER A 90 -1.85 13.14 -5.02
C SER A 90 -0.88 12.30 -4.20
N LEU A 91 -0.22 12.91 -3.24
CA LEU A 91 0.77 12.26 -2.39
C LEU A 91 0.72 12.80 -0.96
N ILE A 92 1.28 12.04 -0.06
CA ILE A 92 1.60 12.45 1.30
C ILE A 92 3.10 12.46 1.51
N GLN A 93 3.55 13.31 2.42
CA GLN A 93 4.93 13.35 2.91
C GLN A 93 4.93 13.08 4.40
N VAL A 94 5.79 12.17 4.85
CA VAL A 94 5.95 11.81 6.25
C VAL A 94 7.41 11.57 6.59
N SER A 95 7.85 12.09 7.75
CA SER A 95 9.16 11.77 8.32
C SER A 95 8.96 10.66 9.35
N VAL A 96 9.44 9.46 9.02
CA VAL A 96 9.41 8.29 9.88
C VAL A 96 10.63 8.33 10.78
N VAL A 97 10.42 8.42 12.09
CA VAL A 97 11.48 8.50 13.11
C VAL A 97 11.60 7.22 13.94
N ASP A 98 10.56 6.40 13.95
CA ASP A 98 10.49 5.11 14.62
C ASP A 98 10.64 3.96 13.62
N SER A 99 11.14 2.82 14.06
CA SER A 99 11.33 1.66 13.20
C SER A 99 10.02 1.10 12.64
N LYS A 100 8.89 1.31 13.31
CA LYS A 100 7.57 0.89 12.85
C LYS A 100 6.64 2.07 12.70
N PHE A 101 5.88 2.06 11.62
CA PHE A 101 4.84 3.06 11.37
C PHE A 101 3.65 2.42 10.66
N ARG A 102 2.52 3.11 10.77
CA ARG A 102 1.29 2.78 10.08
C ARG A 102 0.63 4.02 9.52
N LEU A 103 0.07 3.90 8.33
CA LEU A 103 -0.74 4.93 7.71
C LEU A 103 -2.14 4.36 7.45
N PHE A 104 -3.15 5.17 7.71
CA PHE A 104 -4.53 4.90 7.31
C PHE A 104 -4.95 5.93 6.27
N VAL A 105 -5.30 5.48 5.07
CA VAL A 105 -5.74 6.30 3.95
C VAL A 105 -7.22 6.01 3.71
N PHE A 106 -8.07 7.03 3.80
CA PHE A 106 -9.51 6.92 3.63
C PHE A 106 -9.94 7.63 2.35
N TYR A 107 -10.69 6.93 1.50
CA TYR A 107 -11.18 7.47 0.24
C TYR A 107 -12.50 6.82 -0.19
N PRO A 108 -13.32 7.50 -1.02
CA PRO A 108 -14.61 6.97 -1.44
C PRO A 108 -14.44 5.81 -2.42
N ILE A 109 -15.38 4.88 -2.37
CA ILE A 109 -15.58 3.84 -3.38
C ILE A 109 -16.47 4.36 -4.50
N GLU A 110 -16.18 3.99 -5.74
CA GLU A 110 -17.03 4.32 -6.87
C GLU A 110 -18.28 3.42 -6.85
N LYS A 111 -19.46 4.03 -7.05
CA LYS A 111 -20.76 3.37 -6.99
C LYS A 111 -21.59 3.62 -8.24
N ASN A 112 -22.13 2.53 -8.80
CA ASN A 112 -23.10 2.59 -9.89
C ASN A 112 -24.18 1.52 -9.64
N GLY A 113 -25.29 1.92 -9.01
CA GLY A 113 -26.29 0.98 -8.53
C GLY A 113 -25.71 0.06 -7.45
N THR A 114 -25.78 -1.26 -7.67
CA THR A 114 -25.13 -2.28 -6.82
C THR A 114 -23.64 -2.43 -7.09
N SER A 115 -23.17 -2.01 -8.26
CA SER A 115 -21.78 -2.16 -8.65
C SER A 115 -20.86 -1.24 -7.83
N ARG A 116 -19.73 -1.79 -7.44
CA ARG A 116 -18.65 -1.12 -6.69
C ARG A 116 -17.35 -1.29 -7.44
N SER A 117 -16.54 -0.22 -7.48
CA SER A 117 -15.17 -0.31 -7.98
C SER A 117 -14.24 0.61 -7.21
N GLY A 118 -12.97 0.22 -7.18
CA GLY A 118 -11.93 1.02 -6.57
C GLY A 118 -10.58 0.78 -7.23
N ASN A 119 -9.70 1.74 -7.02
CA ASN A 119 -8.31 1.64 -7.47
C ASN A 119 -7.38 2.19 -6.40
N PHE A 120 -6.14 1.67 -6.40
CA PHE A 120 -5.05 2.14 -5.58
C PHE A 120 -3.78 2.11 -6.41
N ASN A 121 -3.05 3.22 -6.44
CA ASN A 121 -1.76 3.31 -7.13
C ASN A 121 -0.66 3.40 -6.08
N LEU A 122 0.06 2.30 -5.89
CA LEU A 122 1.23 2.30 -5.02
C LEU A 122 2.41 2.89 -5.76
N GLU A 123 2.96 3.97 -5.22
CA GLU A 123 4.21 4.59 -5.63
C GLU A 123 4.85 5.19 -4.38
N ILE A 124 6.11 4.88 -4.15
CA ILE A 124 6.90 5.33 -2.99
C ILE A 124 8.28 5.79 -3.48
N ASN A 125 8.86 6.80 -2.85
CA ASN A 125 10.17 7.35 -3.19
C ASN A 125 11.36 6.55 -2.65
N SER A 126 11.16 5.33 -2.18
CA SER A 126 12.20 4.46 -1.62
C SER A 126 12.12 3.07 -2.23
N ASP A 127 13.26 2.40 -2.40
CA ASP A 127 13.30 1.01 -2.82
C ASP A 127 12.79 0.11 -1.70
N VAL A 128 11.94 -0.87 -2.07
CA VAL A 128 11.42 -1.91 -1.17
C VAL A 128 11.78 -3.27 -1.76
N GLU A 129 12.52 -4.08 -1.00
CA GLU A 129 12.99 -5.39 -1.46
C GLU A 129 11.83 -6.39 -1.57
N ASP A 130 10.96 -6.39 -0.57
CA ASP A 130 9.77 -7.25 -0.53
C ASP A 130 8.58 -6.48 0.03
N ALA A 131 7.60 -6.21 -0.83
CA ALA A 131 6.36 -5.54 -0.47
C ALA A 131 5.16 -6.42 -0.79
N HIS A 132 4.10 -6.29 -0.01
CA HIS A 132 2.85 -6.97 -0.30
C HIS A 132 1.73 -5.96 -0.53
N VAL A 133 0.85 -6.28 -1.46
CA VAL A 133 -0.45 -5.63 -1.54
C VAL A 133 -1.52 -6.68 -1.33
N ILE A 134 -2.36 -6.42 -0.36
CA ILE A 134 -3.38 -7.32 0.15
C ILE A 134 -4.72 -6.62 -0.01
N ILE A 135 -5.73 -7.32 -0.46
CA ILE A 135 -7.09 -6.80 -0.50
C ILE A 135 -8.05 -7.76 0.18
N GLN A 136 -8.87 -7.23 1.08
CA GLN A 136 -9.96 -7.98 1.69
C GLN A 136 -11.13 -8.08 0.72
N GLU A 137 -11.65 -9.27 0.50
CA GLU A 137 -12.90 -9.50 -0.20
C GLU A 137 -14.06 -9.19 0.74
N PRO A 138 -14.89 -8.16 0.45
CA PRO A 138 -15.96 -7.79 1.38
C PRO A 138 -16.96 -8.92 1.60
N LEU A 139 -17.38 -9.14 2.83
CA LEU A 139 -18.39 -10.18 3.16
C LEU A 139 -19.74 -9.99 2.45
N ILE A 140 -20.01 -8.76 2.05
CA ILE A 140 -21.23 -8.36 1.36
C ILE A 140 -21.10 -8.42 -0.17
N ALA A 141 -19.91 -8.80 -0.67
CA ALA A 141 -19.58 -8.78 -2.09
C ALA A 141 -20.10 -10.03 -2.81
N GLU A 142 -20.68 -9.81 -3.97
CA GLU A 142 -20.89 -10.83 -5.00
C GLU A 142 -20.00 -10.52 -6.19
N ASN A 143 -19.53 -11.57 -6.89
CA ASN A 143 -18.72 -11.44 -8.12
C ASN A 143 -17.45 -10.59 -7.94
N PHE A 144 -16.73 -10.78 -6.82
CA PHE A 144 -15.51 -10.03 -6.53
C PHE A 144 -14.44 -10.32 -7.59
N SER A 145 -13.92 -9.24 -8.18
CA SER A 145 -12.87 -9.26 -9.19
C SER A 145 -11.69 -8.40 -8.74
N PHE A 146 -10.48 -8.92 -8.96
CA PHE A 146 -9.22 -8.25 -8.62
C PHE A 146 -8.32 -8.23 -9.87
N SER A 147 -7.66 -7.11 -10.15
CA SER A 147 -6.83 -6.92 -11.36
C SER A 147 -5.68 -7.92 -11.48
N GLU A 148 -5.20 -8.44 -10.36
CA GLU A 148 -4.05 -9.35 -10.31
C GLU A 148 -4.52 -10.81 -10.31
N LYS A 149 -4.36 -11.47 -11.46
CA LYS A 149 -4.86 -12.83 -11.67
C LYS A 149 -4.10 -13.90 -10.88
N ASP A 150 -2.81 -13.64 -10.61
CA ASP A 150 -1.91 -14.57 -9.92
C ASP A 150 -1.87 -14.29 -8.41
N ALA A 151 -2.80 -13.49 -7.88
CA ALA A 151 -2.87 -13.21 -6.46
C ALA A 151 -3.16 -14.48 -5.65
N GLU A 152 -2.37 -14.70 -4.60
CA GLU A 152 -2.62 -15.73 -3.62
C GLU A 152 -3.90 -15.44 -2.85
N THR A 153 -4.74 -16.47 -2.63
CA THR A 153 -5.96 -16.34 -1.82
C THR A 153 -5.75 -17.03 -0.48
N PHE A 154 -6.09 -16.35 0.61
CA PHE A 154 -6.04 -16.92 1.97
C PHE A 154 -7.20 -16.40 2.82
N GLN A 155 -7.40 -17.04 3.97
CA GLN A 155 -8.35 -16.60 4.99
C GLN A 155 -7.61 -16.22 6.27
N ASP A 156 -8.13 -15.22 6.96
CA ASP A 156 -7.67 -14.89 8.30
C ASP A 156 -8.30 -15.82 9.36
N GLN A 157 -7.94 -15.59 10.63
CA GLN A 157 -8.48 -16.36 11.78
C GLN A 157 -10.00 -16.16 12.00
N HIS A 158 -10.60 -15.15 11.37
CA HIS A 158 -12.04 -14.86 11.42
C HIS A 158 -12.79 -15.40 10.20
N GLY A 159 -12.08 -16.07 9.27
CA GLY A 159 -12.65 -16.62 8.04
C GLY A 159 -12.88 -15.60 6.94
N LEU A 160 -12.29 -14.41 7.06
CA LEU A 160 -12.36 -13.38 6.02
C LEU A 160 -11.41 -13.74 4.87
N ASN A 161 -11.88 -13.59 3.64
CA ASN A 161 -11.10 -13.85 2.45
C ASN A 161 -10.22 -12.66 2.08
N PHE A 162 -8.98 -12.96 1.71
CA PHE A 162 -8.01 -11.98 1.23
C PHE A 162 -7.33 -12.49 -0.05
N LYS A 163 -6.91 -11.54 -0.88
CA LYS A 163 -5.99 -11.79 -1.99
C LYS A 163 -4.71 -11.00 -1.77
N ARG A 164 -3.56 -11.62 -2.03
CA ARG A 164 -2.23 -11.03 -1.82
C ARG A 164 -1.37 -11.15 -3.07
N ILE A 165 -0.65 -10.08 -3.39
CA ILE A 165 0.44 -10.09 -4.37
C ILE A 165 1.75 -9.73 -3.68
N HIS A 166 2.83 -10.34 -4.15
CA HIS A 166 4.19 -10.01 -3.77
C HIS A 166 4.82 -9.10 -4.82
N LEU A 167 5.48 -8.04 -4.38
CA LEU A 167 6.22 -7.11 -5.23
C LEU A 167 7.69 -7.18 -4.84
N HIS A 168 8.44 -8.04 -5.52
CA HIS A 168 9.88 -8.17 -5.31
C HIS A 168 10.63 -7.03 -5.99
N ASP A 169 11.68 -6.52 -5.34
CA ASP A 169 12.52 -5.44 -5.86
C ASP A 169 11.71 -4.23 -6.36
N PHE A 170 10.71 -3.82 -5.60
CA PHE A 170 9.88 -2.67 -5.95
C PHE A 170 10.69 -1.38 -5.87
N ARG A 171 11.02 -0.81 -7.03
CA ARG A 171 11.93 0.33 -7.13
C ARG A 171 11.24 1.65 -6.81
N ALA A 172 12.01 2.56 -6.22
CA ALA A 172 11.58 3.92 -5.93
C ALA A 172 10.95 4.59 -7.16
N ASN A 173 9.84 5.30 -6.93
CA ASN A 173 9.06 6.01 -7.95
C ASN A 173 8.50 5.11 -9.08
N THR A 174 8.45 3.79 -8.86
CA THR A 174 7.70 2.87 -9.72
C THR A 174 6.24 2.88 -9.31
N ASN A 175 5.33 2.89 -10.29
CA ASN A 175 3.89 2.83 -10.04
C ASN A 175 3.38 1.40 -10.21
N LYS A 176 2.66 0.90 -9.20
CA LYS A 176 1.85 -0.32 -9.27
C LYS A 176 0.38 0.04 -9.14
N ALA A 177 -0.31 -0.03 -10.26
CA ALA A 177 -1.76 0.18 -10.29
C ALA A 177 -2.49 -1.09 -9.90
N ILE A 178 -3.47 -0.97 -9.01
CA ILE A 178 -4.32 -2.03 -8.49
C ILE A 178 -5.76 -1.60 -8.64
N SER A 179 -6.62 -2.49 -9.15
CA SER A 179 -8.05 -2.24 -9.27
C SER A 179 -8.86 -3.46 -8.86
N PHE A 180 -10.07 -3.20 -8.40
CA PHE A 180 -11.03 -4.23 -8.03
C PHE A 180 -12.46 -3.78 -8.30
N SER A 181 -13.36 -4.73 -8.40
CA SER A 181 -14.80 -4.48 -8.52
C SER A 181 -15.60 -5.63 -7.93
N TYR A 182 -16.84 -5.36 -7.54
CA TYR A 182 -17.80 -6.34 -7.05
C TYR A 182 -19.23 -5.76 -7.10
N GLU A 183 -20.21 -6.62 -6.86
CA GLU A 183 -21.59 -6.21 -6.61
C GLU A 183 -21.88 -6.22 -5.10
N ASN A 184 -22.54 -5.16 -4.62
CA ASN A 184 -23.05 -5.06 -3.26
C ASN A 184 -24.58 -4.94 -3.28
N PRO A 185 -25.32 -6.06 -3.32
CA PRO A 185 -26.77 -6.04 -3.41
C PRO A 185 -27.45 -5.53 -2.13
N THR A 186 -26.77 -5.60 -0.99
CA THR A 186 -27.32 -5.20 0.31
C THR A 186 -27.22 -3.70 0.56
N GLY A 187 -26.26 -3.01 -0.07
CA GLY A 187 -25.88 -1.64 0.24
C GLY A 187 -25.28 -1.44 1.64
N GLY A 188 -25.00 -2.54 2.36
CA GLY A 188 -24.40 -2.52 3.70
C GLY A 188 -22.88 -2.49 3.68
N ILE A 189 -22.28 -2.65 4.86
CA ILE A 189 -20.82 -2.77 5.06
C ILE A 189 -20.50 -4.11 5.74
N SER A 190 -19.28 -4.62 5.55
CA SER A 190 -18.88 -5.96 5.96
C SER A 190 -18.95 -6.18 7.47
N ILE A 191 -18.59 -5.19 8.29
CA ILE A 191 -18.62 -5.34 9.76
C ILE A 191 -20.02 -5.57 10.30
N ASN A 192 -21.06 -5.04 9.67
CA ASN A 192 -22.44 -5.30 10.08
C ASN A 192 -22.87 -6.74 9.76
N ALA A 193 -22.36 -7.31 8.65
CA ALA A 193 -22.59 -8.71 8.30
C ALA A 193 -21.91 -9.66 9.29
N LEU A 194 -20.69 -9.33 9.77
CA LEU A 194 -20.00 -10.10 10.81
C LEU A 194 -20.77 -10.21 12.12
N GLN A 195 -21.47 -9.15 12.53
CA GLN A 195 -22.25 -9.14 13.77
C GLN A 195 -23.51 -10.03 13.72
N THR A 196 -23.89 -10.46 12.53
CA THR A 196 -25.10 -11.29 12.31
C THR A 196 -24.78 -12.76 12.04
N MET A 197 -23.51 -13.12 11.92
CA MET A 197 -23.00 -14.49 11.78
C MET A 197 -22.75 -15.12 13.16
#